data_70ccf713d4dbd66c1b99375668feac99
#
_entry.id   70ccf713d4dbd66c1b99375668feac99
#
_cell.length_a   1.000
_cell.length_b   1.000
_cell.length_c   1.000
_cell.angle_alpha   90.00
_cell.angle_beta   90.00
_cell.angle_gamma   90.00
#
_symmetry.space_group_name_H-M   'P 1'
#
loop_
_entity.id
_entity.type
_entity.pdbx_description
1 polymer ?
#
loop_
_entity_poly.entity_id
_entity_poly.type
_entity_poly.pdbx_seq_one_letter_code
_entity_poly.pdbx_strand_id
1 'polypeptide(L)'
;MEWSIKWQLRLNPSKCKLMHVGNRAGVDYFMVDVSGYRIKIEEVKTEKDLGVCIRSDLKQSTQCIESARRARSVLGMVRRNFRRLDPEDLLLIYKTYVRPHMEYCVQAWSPYQIKDIQCLERVQRTATKLVPVLRKLPYEERLQRLGLTTLEKRRCRGDLIETFKIMTGKEKVSSQQFFKPSNTGHDCRGHSMKLAVTSCRIDIRKNFFSRRVVQHWNRLPQHVVDAPSVNSFKSRLDRHWQDMGT
;
A
#
# COMPACT_ATOMS: atom_id res chain seq x y z
N MET A 1 18.98 16.29 -19.66
CA MET A 1 19.91 15.72 -20.69
C MET A 1 21.32 15.54 -20.16
N GLU A 2 21.92 16.52 -19.47
CA GLU A 2 23.28 16.46 -18.92
C GLU A 2 23.55 15.19 -18.08
N TRP A 3 22.61 14.80 -17.23
CA TRP A 3 22.75 13.60 -16.39
C TRP A 3 22.90 12.33 -17.24
N SER A 4 22.08 12.17 -18.27
CA SER A 4 22.10 10.96 -19.12
C SER A 4 23.37 10.86 -19.96
N ILE A 5 23.92 12.00 -20.37
CA ILE A 5 25.20 12.07 -21.07
C ILE A 5 26.36 11.72 -20.12
N LYS A 6 26.36 12.30 -18.91
CA LYS A 6 27.38 12.06 -17.89
C LYS A 6 27.45 10.57 -17.48
N TRP A 7 26.31 9.90 -17.38
CA TRP A 7 26.25 8.50 -16.96
C TRP A 7 26.14 7.52 -18.11
N GLN A 8 26.24 7.99 -19.35
CA GLN A 8 26.13 7.17 -20.59
C GLN A 8 24.82 6.35 -20.66
N LEU A 9 23.80 6.80 -19.95
CA LEU A 9 22.47 6.18 -19.91
C LEU A 9 21.52 6.94 -20.83
N ARG A 10 21.45 6.49 -22.09
CA ARG A 10 20.58 7.14 -23.09
C ARG A 10 19.09 6.92 -22.74
N LEU A 11 18.38 8.02 -22.68
CA LEU A 11 16.91 7.98 -22.52
C LEU A 11 16.27 7.64 -23.87
N ASN A 12 15.29 6.73 -23.85
CA ASN A 12 14.50 6.40 -25.03
C ASN A 12 13.20 7.22 -25.04
N PRO A 13 13.03 8.20 -25.95
CA PRO A 13 11.84 9.07 -25.98
C PRO A 13 10.52 8.30 -26.11
N SER A 14 10.51 7.17 -26.85
CA SER A 14 9.30 6.36 -27.03
C SER A 14 8.82 5.68 -25.75
N LYS A 15 9.69 5.52 -24.75
CA LYS A 15 9.37 4.95 -23.44
C LYS A 15 9.07 6.02 -22.39
N CYS A 16 9.36 7.28 -22.70
CA CYS A 16 9.05 8.39 -21.80
C CYS A 16 7.58 8.79 -21.95
N LYS A 17 6.91 8.99 -20.83
CA LYS A 17 5.50 9.40 -20.78
C LYS A 17 5.37 10.66 -19.96
N LEU A 18 4.43 11.51 -20.33
CA LEU A 18 4.07 12.73 -19.62
C LEU A 18 2.71 12.53 -18.96
N MET A 19 2.62 12.87 -17.68
CA MET A 19 1.33 12.86 -16.97
C MET A 19 1.10 14.21 -16.29
N HIS A 20 0.04 14.88 -16.68
CA HIS A 20 -0.44 16.07 -15.98
C HIS A 20 -1.35 15.67 -14.82
N VAL A 21 -0.99 16.10 -13.60
CA VAL A 21 -1.78 15.85 -12.40
C VAL A 21 -2.54 17.10 -12.02
N GLY A 22 -3.86 16.98 -11.87
CA GLY A 22 -4.77 18.09 -11.57
C GLY A 22 -5.28 18.82 -12.83
N ASN A 23 -5.84 20.05 -12.64
CA ASN A 23 -6.53 20.81 -13.70
C ASN A 23 -5.60 21.83 -14.41
N ARG A 24 -4.32 21.54 -14.56
CA ARG A 24 -3.43 22.43 -15.33
C ARG A 24 -3.61 22.17 -16.81
N ALA A 25 -3.65 23.24 -17.60
CA ALA A 25 -3.57 23.14 -19.07
C ALA A 25 -2.29 22.41 -19.45
N GLY A 26 -2.40 21.46 -20.36
CA GLY A 26 -1.28 20.68 -20.82
C GLY A 26 -0.21 21.55 -21.48
N VAL A 27 1.02 21.41 -21.02
CA VAL A 27 2.20 21.97 -21.69
C VAL A 27 2.88 20.81 -22.40
N ASP A 28 3.16 20.99 -23.69
CA ASP A 28 3.87 20.01 -24.49
C ASP A 28 5.34 19.94 -24.08
N TYR A 29 5.83 18.73 -23.83
CA TYR A 29 7.23 18.47 -23.54
C TYR A 29 7.86 17.69 -24.67
N PHE A 30 9.11 18.00 -24.95
CA PHE A 30 9.88 17.39 -26.05
C PHE A 30 11.21 16.85 -25.53
N MET A 31 11.64 15.77 -26.12
CA MET A 31 12.98 15.24 -25.95
C MET A 31 13.71 15.24 -27.28
N VAL A 32 15.03 15.38 -27.24
CA VAL A 32 15.87 15.22 -28.40
C VAL A 32 16.38 13.78 -28.45
N ASP A 33 16.19 13.10 -29.57
CA ASP A 33 16.65 11.73 -29.77
C ASP A 33 18.19 11.69 -30.09
N VAL A 34 18.68 10.50 -30.33
CA VAL A 34 20.12 10.28 -30.64
C VAL A 34 20.53 10.90 -31.95
N SER A 35 19.59 11.16 -32.85
CA SER A 35 19.82 11.76 -34.18
C SER A 35 19.60 13.28 -34.18
N GLY A 36 19.32 13.88 -33.00
CA GLY A 36 19.10 15.32 -32.86
C GLY A 36 17.67 15.77 -33.16
N TYR A 37 16.74 14.85 -33.47
CA TYR A 37 15.35 15.20 -33.74
C TYR A 37 14.58 15.46 -32.45
N ARG A 38 13.73 16.50 -32.49
CA ARG A 38 12.86 16.87 -31.39
C ARG A 38 11.58 16.04 -31.43
N ILE A 39 11.42 15.11 -30.47
CA ILE A 39 10.28 14.21 -30.36
C ILE A 39 9.38 14.70 -29.23
N LYS A 40 8.08 14.86 -29.51
CA LYS A 40 7.06 15.18 -28.49
C LYS A 40 6.86 13.97 -27.59
N ILE A 41 6.87 14.19 -26.26
CA ILE A 41 6.58 13.14 -25.28
C ILE A 41 5.05 12.90 -25.27
N GLU A 42 4.68 11.62 -25.35
CA GLU A 42 3.28 11.20 -25.32
C GLU A 42 2.64 11.50 -23.96
N GLU A 43 1.51 12.20 -23.97
CA GLU A 43 0.71 12.44 -22.77
C GLU A 43 -0.17 11.23 -22.47
N VAL A 44 -0.15 10.77 -21.20
CA VAL A 44 -0.95 9.65 -20.73
C VAL A 44 -1.75 10.01 -19.48
N LYS A 45 -2.95 9.46 -19.38
CA LYS A 45 -3.80 9.61 -18.17
C LYS A 45 -3.57 8.53 -17.14
N THR A 46 -2.95 7.43 -17.53
CA THR A 46 -2.64 6.30 -16.65
C THR A 46 -1.32 5.69 -17.10
N GLU A 47 -0.41 5.49 -16.18
CA GLU A 47 0.88 4.85 -16.45
C GLU A 47 1.23 3.90 -15.31
N LYS A 48 2.02 2.86 -15.64
CA LYS A 48 2.49 1.89 -14.67
C LYS A 48 3.95 2.15 -14.33
N ASP A 49 4.18 2.69 -13.14
CA ASP A 49 5.52 2.93 -12.62
C ASP A 49 5.85 1.96 -11.47
N LEU A 50 7.01 1.33 -11.52
CA LEU A 50 7.50 0.34 -10.53
C LEU A 50 6.44 -0.69 -10.12
N GLY A 51 5.59 -1.10 -11.05
CA GLY A 51 4.54 -2.09 -10.82
C GLY A 51 3.21 -1.54 -10.30
N VAL A 52 3.12 -0.24 -10.00
CA VAL A 52 1.92 0.46 -9.53
C VAL A 52 1.32 1.29 -10.67
N CYS A 53 0.00 1.16 -10.87
CA CYS A 53 -0.73 2.00 -11.82
C CYS A 53 -1.04 3.36 -11.21
N ILE A 54 -0.47 4.40 -11.76
CA ILE A 54 -0.69 5.80 -11.37
C ILE A 54 -1.63 6.44 -12.39
N ARG A 55 -2.58 7.24 -11.92
CA ARG A 55 -3.52 8.00 -12.75
C ARG A 55 -3.35 9.50 -12.53
N SER A 56 -3.68 10.28 -13.56
CA SER A 56 -3.66 11.75 -13.51
C SER A 56 -4.61 12.34 -12.45
N ASP A 57 -5.68 11.62 -12.11
CA ASP A 57 -6.62 11.99 -11.03
C ASP A 57 -6.19 11.44 -9.64
N LEU A 58 -5.06 10.75 -9.54
CA LEU A 58 -4.50 10.13 -8.34
C LEU A 58 -5.46 9.16 -7.62
N LYS A 59 -6.51 8.67 -8.29
CA LYS A 59 -7.41 7.65 -7.73
C LYS A 59 -6.81 6.26 -7.84
N GLN A 60 -7.05 5.43 -6.84
CA GLN A 60 -6.44 4.11 -6.70
C GLN A 60 -7.24 3.00 -7.38
N SER A 61 -8.43 3.28 -7.93
CA SER A 61 -9.35 2.26 -8.46
C SER A 61 -8.71 1.35 -9.49
N THR A 62 -7.93 1.89 -10.45
CA THR A 62 -7.26 1.10 -11.48
C THR A 62 -6.26 0.12 -10.86
N GLN A 63 -5.44 0.57 -9.92
CA GLN A 63 -4.49 -0.29 -9.23
C GLN A 63 -5.21 -1.38 -8.43
N CYS A 64 -6.31 -1.07 -7.74
CA CYS A 64 -7.10 -2.04 -6.99
C CYS A 64 -7.68 -3.13 -7.90
N ILE A 65 -8.22 -2.74 -9.06
CA ILE A 65 -8.77 -3.67 -10.06
C ILE A 65 -7.67 -4.59 -10.59
N GLU A 66 -6.51 -4.05 -10.98
CA GLU A 66 -5.38 -4.81 -11.51
C GLU A 66 -4.80 -5.78 -10.46
N SER A 67 -4.62 -5.33 -9.23
CA SER A 67 -4.16 -6.17 -8.13
C SER A 67 -5.14 -7.31 -7.83
N ALA A 68 -6.44 -7.00 -7.79
CA ALA A 68 -7.48 -8.00 -7.61
C ALA A 68 -7.56 -8.99 -8.79
N ARG A 69 -7.36 -8.52 -10.03
CA ARG A 69 -7.35 -9.35 -11.23
C ARG A 69 -6.22 -10.38 -11.17
N ARG A 70 -5.00 -9.94 -10.85
CA ARG A 70 -3.83 -10.83 -10.70
C ARG A 70 -4.05 -11.86 -9.60
N ALA A 71 -4.49 -11.41 -8.42
CA ALA A 71 -4.78 -12.29 -7.30
C ALA A 71 -5.88 -13.33 -7.63
N ARG A 72 -6.95 -12.94 -8.36
CA ARG A 72 -7.99 -13.87 -8.84
C ARG A 72 -7.47 -14.85 -9.86
N SER A 73 -6.55 -14.44 -10.74
CA SER A 73 -5.92 -15.34 -11.72
C SER A 73 -5.19 -16.49 -11.02
N VAL A 74 -4.41 -16.17 -9.97
CA VAL A 74 -3.74 -17.18 -9.13
C VAL A 74 -4.77 -18.09 -8.45
N LEU A 75 -5.83 -17.54 -7.84
CA LEU A 75 -6.90 -18.35 -7.23
C LEU A 75 -7.58 -19.26 -8.25
N GLY A 76 -7.78 -18.78 -9.48
CA GLY A 76 -8.33 -19.60 -10.57
C GLY A 76 -7.42 -20.77 -10.92
N MET A 77 -6.09 -20.56 -10.95
CA MET A 77 -5.11 -21.62 -11.14
C MET A 77 -5.16 -22.64 -9.99
N VAL A 78 -5.15 -22.16 -8.76
CA VAL A 78 -5.25 -23.01 -7.56
C VAL A 78 -6.50 -23.88 -7.61
N ARG A 79 -7.67 -23.30 -7.91
CA ARG A 79 -8.94 -24.02 -7.99
C ARG A 79 -8.96 -25.11 -9.09
N ARG A 80 -8.24 -24.91 -10.19
CA ARG A 80 -8.16 -25.92 -11.27
C ARG A 80 -7.26 -27.10 -10.91
N ASN A 81 -6.19 -26.83 -10.14
CA ASN A 81 -5.16 -27.85 -9.86
C ASN A 81 -5.38 -28.59 -8.55
N PHE A 82 -6.10 -28.00 -7.60
CA PHE A 82 -6.36 -28.61 -6.29
C PHE A 82 -7.84 -28.94 -6.13
N ARG A 83 -8.17 -30.22 -6.03
CA ARG A 83 -9.57 -30.69 -5.82
C ARG A 83 -10.05 -30.48 -4.38
N ARG A 84 -9.16 -30.62 -3.42
CA ARG A 84 -9.42 -30.39 -1.99
C ARG A 84 -8.25 -29.59 -1.42
N LEU A 85 -8.57 -28.56 -0.67
CA LEU A 85 -7.62 -27.77 0.10
C LEU A 85 -8.04 -27.83 1.55
N ASP A 86 -7.12 -28.18 2.41
CA ASP A 86 -7.27 -27.98 3.84
C ASP A 86 -6.91 -26.53 4.24
N PRO A 87 -7.16 -26.12 5.50
CA PRO A 87 -6.87 -24.78 5.96
C PRO A 87 -5.38 -24.40 5.86
N GLU A 88 -4.47 -25.34 6.13
CA GLU A 88 -3.02 -25.11 6.17
C GLU A 88 -2.46 -24.88 4.75
N ASP A 89 -2.83 -25.74 3.81
CA ASP A 89 -2.47 -25.60 2.40
C ASP A 89 -3.00 -24.32 1.80
N LEU A 90 -4.28 -24.00 2.08
CA LEU A 90 -4.84 -22.72 1.64
C LEU A 90 -4.03 -21.54 2.19
N LEU A 91 -3.69 -21.56 3.49
CA LEU A 91 -2.95 -20.46 4.12
C LEU A 91 -1.57 -20.28 3.50
N LEU A 92 -0.86 -21.38 3.23
CA LEU A 92 0.45 -21.35 2.58
C LEU A 92 0.33 -20.72 1.18
N ILE A 93 -0.55 -21.26 0.35
CA ILE A 93 -0.75 -20.78 -1.02
C ILE A 93 -1.22 -19.32 -1.03
N TYR A 94 -2.21 -18.99 -0.19
CA TYR A 94 -2.77 -17.65 -0.13
C TYR A 94 -1.75 -16.62 0.31
N LYS A 95 -1.00 -16.89 1.39
CA LYS A 95 0.00 -15.96 1.94
C LYS A 95 1.19 -15.76 1.00
N THR A 96 1.55 -16.80 0.23
CA THR A 96 2.73 -16.79 -0.65
C THR A 96 2.41 -16.24 -2.05
N TYR A 97 1.29 -16.64 -2.65
CA TYR A 97 1.05 -16.37 -4.07
C TYR A 97 -0.13 -15.43 -4.36
N VAL A 98 -1.12 -15.32 -3.47
CA VAL A 98 -2.32 -14.51 -3.73
C VAL A 98 -2.22 -13.15 -3.07
N ARG A 99 -1.98 -13.14 -1.76
CA ARG A 99 -1.97 -11.93 -0.94
C ARG A 99 -0.91 -10.89 -1.35
N PRO A 100 0.31 -11.26 -1.75
CA PRO A 100 1.32 -10.29 -2.15
C PRO A 100 0.88 -9.36 -3.28
N HIS A 101 0.05 -9.84 -4.21
CA HIS A 101 -0.49 -8.99 -5.28
C HIS A 101 -1.36 -7.84 -4.77
N MET A 102 -1.98 -8.00 -3.60
CA MET A 102 -2.88 -7.03 -2.99
C MET A 102 -2.21 -6.17 -1.91
N GLU A 103 -0.97 -6.50 -1.55
CA GLU A 103 -0.21 -5.79 -0.50
C GLU A 103 1.06 -5.11 -1.02
N TYR A 104 1.49 -5.41 -2.25
CA TYR A 104 2.70 -4.83 -2.83
C TYR A 104 2.59 -3.31 -2.93
N CYS A 105 3.57 -2.60 -2.35
CA CYS A 105 3.70 -1.13 -2.38
C CYS A 105 2.42 -0.38 -1.92
N VAL A 106 1.66 -0.97 -1.00
CA VAL A 106 0.35 -0.45 -0.58
C VAL A 106 0.42 0.95 0.02
N GLN A 107 1.56 1.37 0.52
CA GLN A 107 1.80 2.74 1.00
C GLN A 107 1.50 3.78 -0.08
N ALA A 108 1.82 3.47 -1.34
CA ALA A 108 1.58 4.37 -2.47
C ALA A 108 0.12 4.43 -2.91
N TRP A 109 -0.66 3.33 -2.74
CA TRP A 109 -1.98 3.22 -3.38
C TRP A 109 -3.11 2.67 -2.49
N SER A 110 -2.94 2.59 -1.17
CA SER A 110 -3.99 2.07 -0.28
C SER A 110 -5.35 2.73 -0.56
N PRO A 111 -6.39 1.96 -0.90
CA PRO A 111 -7.69 2.50 -1.24
C PRO A 111 -8.39 3.08 -0.01
N TYR A 112 -9.14 4.17 -0.23
CA TYR A 112 -10.03 4.77 0.77
C TYR A 112 -11.50 4.71 0.35
N GLN A 113 -11.79 4.46 -0.93
CA GLN A 113 -13.16 4.31 -1.40
C GLN A 113 -13.67 2.90 -1.08
N ILE A 114 -14.89 2.81 -0.54
CA ILE A 114 -15.52 1.53 -0.13
C ILE A 114 -15.53 0.51 -1.28
N LYS A 115 -15.84 0.95 -2.51
CA LYS A 115 -15.86 0.08 -3.69
C LYS A 115 -14.52 -0.60 -3.96
N ASP A 116 -13.41 0.13 -3.74
CA ASP A 116 -12.05 -0.34 -4.00
C ASP A 116 -11.58 -1.25 -2.87
N ILE A 117 -11.89 -0.90 -1.61
CA ILE A 117 -11.66 -1.76 -0.44
C ILE A 117 -12.39 -3.10 -0.65
N GLN A 118 -13.67 -3.06 -1.02
CA GLN A 118 -14.46 -4.25 -1.28
C GLN A 118 -13.95 -5.06 -2.49
N CYS A 119 -13.41 -4.39 -3.52
CA CYS A 119 -12.83 -5.07 -4.68
C CYS A 119 -11.69 -6.02 -4.27
N LEU A 120 -10.82 -5.57 -3.38
CA LEU A 120 -9.73 -6.39 -2.83
C LEU A 120 -10.26 -7.44 -1.85
N GLU A 121 -11.14 -7.05 -0.93
CA GLU A 121 -11.67 -7.94 0.11
C GLU A 121 -12.46 -9.12 -0.49
N ARG A 122 -13.15 -8.92 -1.62
CA ARG A 122 -13.83 -10.00 -2.37
C ARG A 122 -12.87 -11.11 -2.79
N VAL A 123 -11.61 -10.80 -3.07
CA VAL A 123 -10.61 -11.82 -3.40
C VAL A 123 -10.35 -12.71 -2.19
N GLN A 124 -10.13 -12.12 -1.02
CA GLN A 124 -9.93 -12.87 0.22
C GLN A 124 -11.18 -13.66 0.63
N ARG A 125 -12.38 -13.06 0.48
CA ARG A 125 -13.65 -13.77 0.69
C ARG A 125 -13.78 -15.00 -0.21
N THR A 126 -13.34 -14.91 -1.46
CA THR A 126 -13.33 -16.03 -2.40
C THR A 126 -12.30 -17.08 -2.00
N ALA A 127 -11.09 -16.67 -1.67
CA ALA A 127 -10.02 -17.56 -1.24
C ALA A 127 -10.43 -18.41 -0.03
N THR A 128 -10.98 -17.78 1.02
CA THR A 128 -11.40 -18.50 2.25
C THR A 128 -12.56 -19.48 2.03
N LYS A 129 -13.31 -19.37 0.92
CA LYS A 129 -14.35 -20.34 0.54
C LYS A 129 -13.83 -21.59 -0.20
N LEU A 130 -12.54 -21.62 -0.56
CA LEU A 130 -11.94 -22.78 -1.22
C LEU A 130 -11.81 -23.96 -0.26
N VAL A 131 -11.72 -23.72 1.04
CA VAL A 131 -11.74 -24.77 2.06
C VAL A 131 -13.17 -25.24 2.29
N PRO A 132 -13.49 -26.52 2.00
CA PRO A 132 -14.87 -27.01 2.04
C PRO A 132 -15.55 -26.83 3.39
N VAL A 133 -14.85 -27.14 4.50
CA VAL A 133 -15.39 -27.06 5.86
C VAL A 133 -15.71 -25.62 6.31
N LEU A 134 -15.08 -24.62 5.68
CA LEU A 134 -15.29 -23.21 5.99
C LEU A 134 -16.33 -22.54 5.09
N ARG A 135 -16.71 -23.18 3.98
CA ARG A 135 -17.47 -22.54 2.91
C ARG A 135 -18.83 -21.97 3.34
N LYS A 136 -19.49 -22.63 4.29
CA LYS A 136 -20.81 -22.24 4.79
C LYS A 136 -20.77 -21.21 5.93
N LEU A 137 -19.60 -20.98 6.51
CA LEU A 137 -19.44 -20.08 7.65
C LEU A 137 -19.46 -18.60 7.21
N PRO A 138 -19.90 -17.70 8.09
CA PRO A 138 -19.73 -16.26 7.94
C PRO A 138 -18.27 -15.88 7.66
N TYR A 139 -18.05 -14.75 7.00
CA TYR A 139 -16.70 -14.36 6.60
C TYR A 139 -15.76 -14.13 7.79
N GLU A 140 -16.26 -13.48 8.80
CA GLU A 140 -15.56 -13.14 10.03
C GLU A 140 -15.07 -14.41 10.75
N GLU A 141 -15.94 -15.42 10.85
CA GLU A 141 -15.60 -16.72 11.45
C GLU A 141 -14.56 -17.47 10.63
N ARG A 142 -14.64 -17.38 9.27
CA ARG A 142 -13.60 -17.96 8.41
C ARG A 142 -12.24 -17.32 8.63
N LEU A 143 -12.20 -15.99 8.79
CA LEU A 143 -10.96 -15.27 9.10
C LEU A 143 -10.38 -15.74 10.44
N GLN A 144 -11.21 -15.82 11.47
CA GLN A 144 -10.80 -16.24 12.80
C GLN A 144 -10.20 -17.66 12.79
N ARG A 145 -10.91 -18.62 12.16
CA ARG A 145 -10.43 -20.02 12.06
C ARG A 145 -9.14 -20.17 11.25
N LEU A 146 -8.92 -19.28 10.27
CA LEU A 146 -7.71 -19.25 9.45
C LEU A 146 -6.60 -18.37 10.05
N GLY A 147 -6.81 -17.72 11.19
CA GLY A 147 -5.85 -16.76 11.73
C GLY A 147 -5.53 -15.62 10.75
N LEU A 148 -6.53 -15.20 9.99
CA LEU A 148 -6.43 -14.08 9.04
C LEU A 148 -7.17 -12.87 9.61
N THR A 149 -6.75 -11.70 9.16
CA THR A 149 -7.46 -10.42 9.40
C THR A 149 -7.94 -9.85 8.07
N THR A 150 -8.81 -8.85 8.10
CA THR A 150 -9.20 -8.14 6.88
C THR A 150 -8.00 -7.52 6.19
N LEU A 151 -8.06 -7.38 4.87
CA LEU A 151 -7.00 -6.72 4.11
C LEU A 151 -6.85 -5.23 4.48
N GLU A 152 -7.92 -4.60 4.94
CA GLU A 152 -7.88 -3.22 5.45
C GLU A 152 -7.02 -3.13 6.72
N LYS A 153 -7.26 -4.00 7.71
CA LYS A 153 -6.46 -4.08 8.95
C LYS A 153 -4.99 -4.37 8.62
N ARG A 154 -4.73 -5.25 7.64
CA ARG A 154 -3.37 -5.56 7.20
C ARG A 154 -2.66 -4.37 6.55
N ARG A 155 -3.37 -3.57 5.73
CA ARG A 155 -2.80 -2.33 5.15
C ARG A 155 -2.45 -1.33 6.23
N CYS A 156 -3.34 -1.12 7.20
CA CYS A 156 -3.05 -0.28 8.36
C CYS A 156 -1.81 -0.78 9.12
N ARG A 157 -1.70 -2.10 9.34
CA ARG A 157 -0.50 -2.72 9.94
C ARG A 157 0.76 -2.44 9.13
N GLY A 158 0.70 -2.57 7.82
CA GLY A 158 1.81 -2.26 6.92
C GLY A 158 2.24 -0.80 7.00
N ASP A 159 1.28 0.11 7.02
CA ASP A 159 1.54 1.55 7.17
C ASP A 159 2.23 1.87 8.51
N LEU A 160 1.80 1.25 9.61
CA LEU A 160 2.41 1.44 10.92
C LEU A 160 3.84 0.89 10.99
N ILE A 161 4.09 -0.27 10.38
CA ILE A 161 5.44 -0.84 10.30
C ILE A 161 6.36 0.09 9.50
N GLU A 162 5.90 0.61 8.38
CA GLU A 162 6.67 1.52 7.56
C GLU A 162 6.94 2.84 8.28
N THR A 163 5.94 3.39 8.97
CA THR A 163 6.11 4.57 9.83
C THR A 163 7.17 4.33 10.91
N PHE A 164 7.13 3.17 11.57
CA PHE A 164 8.14 2.82 12.56
C PHE A 164 9.54 2.79 11.96
N LYS A 165 9.72 2.20 10.79
CA LYS A 165 11.03 2.14 10.11
C LYS A 165 11.56 3.54 9.76
N ILE A 166 10.70 4.40 9.20
CA ILE A 166 11.05 5.78 8.85
C ILE A 166 11.42 6.58 10.09
N MET A 167 10.59 6.51 11.14
CA MET A 167 10.79 7.28 12.37
C MET A 167 12.01 6.84 13.16
N THR A 168 12.40 5.56 13.07
CA THR A 168 13.58 5.02 13.77
C THR A 168 14.84 4.94 12.90
N GLY A 169 14.84 5.54 11.70
CA GLY A 169 16.00 5.58 10.79
C GLY A 169 16.38 4.21 10.21
N LYS A 170 15.48 3.23 10.23
CA LYS A 170 15.70 1.90 9.64
C LYS A 170 15.46 1.88 8.12
N GLU A 171 14.86 2.93 7.58
CA GLU A 171 14.82 3.23 6.15
C GLU A 171 15.78 4.39 5.82
N LYS A 172 16.42 4.33 4.65
CA LYS A 172 17.36 5.36 4.18
C LYS A 172 16.63 6.57 3.59
N VAL A 173 15.59 7.05 4.30
CA VAL A 173 14.82 8.24 3.91
C VAL A 173 14.70 9.18 5.09
N SER A 174 14.67 10.49 4.82
CA SER A 174 14.46 11.48 5.89
C SER A 174 13.02 11.44 6.38
N SER A 175 12.81 11.24 7.68
CA SER A 175 11.49 11.26 8.29
C SER A 175 10.76 12.59 8.09
N GLN A 176 11.49 13.68 7.99
CA GLN A 176 10.96 15.04 7.78
C GLN A 176 10.25 15.22 6.43
N GLN A 177 10.59 14.38 5.43
CA GLN A 177 9.91 14.39 4.12
C GLN A 177 8.46 13.85 4.23
N PHE A 178 8.21 12.97 5.18
CA PHE A 178 6.91 12.31 5.35
C PHE A 178 6.12 12.87 6.52
N PHE A 179 6.77 13.17 7.62
CA PHE A 179 6.14 13.45 8.90
C PHE A 179 6.71 14.70 9.58
N LYS A 180 5.84 15.41 10.28
CA LYS A 180 6.25 16.47 11.17
C LYS A 180 6.04 15.98 12.61
N PRO A 181 7.04 16.11 13.51
CA PRO A 181 6.84 15.85 14.93
C PRO A 181 5.73 16.74 15.51
N SER A 182 5.01 16.24 16.49
CA SER A 182 4.04 17.04 17.22
C SER A 182 4.80 17.93 18.22
N ASN A 183 4.88 19.23 17.93
CA ASN A 183 5.53 20.22 18.79
C ASN A 183 4.56 20.76 19.88
N THR A 184 3.78 19.90 20.50
CA THR A 184 3.02 20.32 21.68
C THR A 184 4.00 20.39 22.86
N GLY A 185 4.35 21.62 23.27
CA GLY A 185 5.30 21.88 24.36
C GLY A 185 4.85 21.44 25.78
N HIS A 186 3.83 20.61 25.84
CA HIS A 186 3.35 19.95 27.05
C HIS A 186 3.45 18.44 26.86
N ASP A 187 3.73 17.74 27.96
CA ASP A 187 3.76 16.29 28.07
C ASP A 187 2.36 15.72 27.72
N CYS A 188 2.07 15.57 26.44
CA CYS A 188 0.81 15.06 25.97
C CYS A 188 0.67 13.57 26.32
N ARG A 189 -0.47 13.18 26.87
CA ARG A 189 -0.80 11.77 27.12
C ARG A 189 -0.51 10.91 25.88
N GLY A 190 0.23 9.81 26.07
CA GLY A 190 0.58 8.83 25.01
C GLY A 190 2.08 8.74 24.81
N HIS A 191 2.52 8.26 23.64
CA HIS A 191 3.95 8.02 23.39
C HIS A 191 4.71 9.28 22.94
N SER A 192 6.05 9.25 23.12
CA SER A 192 6.97 10.39 22.86
C SER A 192 7.16 10.73 21.37
N MET A 193 6.92 9.79 20.46
CA MET A 193 7.11 10.00 19.00
C MET A 193 5.82 10.35 18.26
N LYS A 194 4.99 11.22 18.82
CA LYS A 194 3.75 11.67 18.17
C LYS A 194 4.01 12.53 16.93
N LEU A 195 3.13 12.37 15.95
CA LEU A 195 3.16 13.08 14.68
C LEU A 195 2.08 14.16 14.64
N ALA A 196 2.41 15.30 14.06
CA ALA A 196 1.48 16.41 13.92
C ALA A 196 0.34 16.06 12.96
N VAL A 197 -0.90 16.25 13.42
CA VAL A 197 -2.10 16.14 12.58
C VAL A 197 -2.29 17.46 11.86
N THR A 198 -2.21 17.44 10.53
CA THR A 198 -2.44 18.63 9.71
C THR A 198 -3.72 18.49 8.92
N SER A 199 -4.51 19.55 8.89
CA SER A 199 -5.75 19.65 8.12
C SER A 199 -5.48 19.53 6.62
N CYS A 200 -6.38 18.83 5.92
CA CYS A 200 -6.36 18.69 4.46
C CYS A 200 -7.75 18.92 3.90
N ARG A 201 -7.87 19.79 2.89
CA ARG A 201 -9.14 20.10 2.22
C ARG A 201 -9.56 19.04 1.19
N ILE A 202 -8.59 18.28 0.65
CA ILE A 202 -8.81 17.35 -0.46
C ILE A 202 -8.69 15.91 0.06
N ASP A 203 -9.68 15.07 -0.20
CA ASP A 203 -9.73 13.69 0.25
C ASP A 203 -8.53 12.86 -0.22
N ILE A 204 -8.07 13.07 -1.45
CA ILE A 204 -6.87 12.42 -1.96
C ILE A 204 -5.68 12.68 -1.02
N ARG A 205 -5.46 13.94 -0.64
CA ARG A 205 -4.35 14.31 0.27
C ARG A 205 -4.53 13.74 1.67
N LYS A 206 -5.77 13.73 2.19
CA LYS A 206 -6.12 13.15 3.49
C LYS A 206 -5.75 11.67 3.57
N ASN A 207 -5.92 10.95 2.45
CA ASN A 207 -5.69 9.50 2.37
C ASN A 207 -4.29 9.11 1.88
N PHE A 208 -3.38 10.08 1.70
CA PHE A 208 -1.95 9.78 1.48
C PHE A 208 -1.34 9.08 2.70
N PHE A 209 -0.36 8.19 2.46
CA PHE A 209 0.35 7.44 3.50
C PHE A 209 0.73 8.32 4.69
N SER A 210 1.44 9.41 4.43
CA SER A 210 1.94 10.34 5.47
C SER A 210 0.84 11.10 6.23
N ARG A 211 -0.45 10.89 5.90
CA ARG A 211 -1.59 11.51 6.58
C ARG A 211 -2.50 10.48 7.22
N ARG A 212 -2.91 9.46 6.45
CA ARG A 212 -3.85 8.44 6.94
C ARG A 212 -3.30 7.65 8.13
N VAL A 213 -1.97 7.45 8.19
CA VAL A 213 -1.35 6.67 9.26
C VAL A 213 -1.24 7.42 10.58
N VAL A 214 -1.21 8.76 10.56
CA VAL A 214 -0.90 9.59 11.74
C VAL A 214 -1.83 9.32 12.92
N GLN A 215 -3.14 9.21 12.68
CA GLN A 215 -4.09 8.94 13.76
C GLN A 215 -3.88 7.57 14.38
N HIS A 216 -3.63 6.54 13.57
CA HIS A 216 -3.35 5.18 14.04
C HIS A 216 -2.03 5.12 14.80
N TRP A 217 -0.99 5.79 14.30
CA TRP A 217 0.31 5.91 14.94
C TRP A 217 0.20 6.58 16.32
N ASN A 218 -0.45 7.73 16.39
CA ASN A 218 -0.57 8.50 17.64
C ASN A 218 -1.37 7.81 18.75
N ARG A 219 -2.17 6.78 18.41
CA ARG A 219 -2.93 5.96 19.36
C ARG A 219 -2.13 4.80 19.94
N LEU A 220 -0.94 4.52 19.40
CA LEU A 220 -0.13 3.42 19.92
C LEU A 220 0.36 3.73 21.34
N PRO A 221 0.48 2.73 22.21
CA PRO A 221 1.09 2.92 23.52
C PRO A 221 2.62 2.99 23.41
N GLN A 222 3.26 3.65 24.40
CA GLN A 222 4.72 3.86 24.45
C GLN A 222 5.49 2.56 24.25
N HIS A 223 5.12 1.48 24.94
CA HIS A 223 5.85 0.21 24.87
C HIS A 223 5.88 -0.42 23.46
N VAL A 224 4.92 -0.09 22.59
CA VAL A 224 4.91 -0.54 21.19
C VAL A 224 5.91 0.28 20.38
N VAL A 225 5.88 1.60 20.55
CA VAL A 225 6.73 2.53 19.78
C VAL A 225 8.20 2.41 20.17
N ASP A 226 8.50 2.09 21.42
CA ASP A 226 9.87 1.86 21.94
C ASP A 226 10.44 0.48 21.60
N ALA A 227 9.90 -0.18 20.60
CA ALA A 227 10.41 -1.48 20.19
C ALA A 227 11.86 -1.35 19.65
N PRO A 228 12.79 -2.21 20.07
CA PRO A 228 14.19 -2.13 19.66
C PRO A 228 14.43 -2.55 18.20
N SER A 229 13.51 -3.33 17.65
CA SER A 229 13.61 -3.83 16.27
C SER A 229 12.26 -3.84 15.56
N VAL A 230 12.29 -3.94 14.23
CA VAL A 230 11.07 -4.07 13.41
C VAL A 230 10.27 -5.33 13.80
N ASN A 231 10.93 -6.43 14.11
CA ASN A 231 10.25 -7.66 14.49
C ASN A 231 9.61 -7.53 15.89
N SER A 232 10.31 -6.89 16.84
CA SER A 232 9.72 -6.57 18.15
C SER A 232 8.52 -5.64 18.02
N PHE A 233 8.61 -4.62 17.13
CA PHE A 233 7.48 -3.74 16.85
C PHE A 233 6.27 -4.51 16.31
N LYS A 234 6.48 -5.36 15.31
CA LYS A 234 5.41 -6.21 14.76
C LYS A 234 4.74 -7.05 15.83
N SER A 235 5.51 -7.73 16.67
CA SER A 235 4.99 -8.59 17.73
C SER A 235 4.21 -7.80 18.79
N ARG A 236 4.73 -6.64 19.21
CA ARG A 236 4.05 -5.77 20.18
C ARG A 236 2.78 -5.16 19.62
N LEU A 237 2.78 -4.75 18.35
CA LEU A 237 1.62 -4.24 17.64
C LEU A 237 0.51 -5.30 17.52
N ASP A 238 0.88 -6.53 17.13
CA ASP A 238 -0.07 -7.63 16.97
C ASP A 238 -0.72 -7.98 18.32
N ARG A 239 0.07 -8.04 19.39
CA ARG A 239 -0.45 -8.26 20.76
C ARG A 239 -1.40 -7.15 21.19
N HIS A 240 -0.98 -5.89 21.03
CA HIS A 240 -1.81 -4.73 21.37
C HIS A 240 -3.18 -4.76 20.67
N TRP A 241 -3.23 -5.19 19.41
CA TRP A 241 -4.49 -5.31 18.68
C TRP A 241 -5.35 -6.52 19.09
N GLN A 242 -4.73 -7.60 19.57
CA GLN A 242 -5.46 -8.73 20.16
C GLN A 242 -6.13 -8.32 21.48
N ASP A 243 -5.40 -7.60 22.34
CA ASP A 243 -5.88 -7.13 23.64
C ASP A 243 -7.06 -6.15 23.50
N MET A 244 -7.13 -5.38 22.39
CA MET A 244 -8.24 -4.47 22.11
C MET A 244 -9.46 -5.16 21.51
N GLY A 245 -9.45 -6.46 21.28
CA GLY A 245 -10.59 -7.22 20.72
C GLY A 245 -10.96 -6.86 19.28
N THR A 246 -10.02 -6.30 18.51
CA THR A 246 -10.26 -5.81 17.15
C THR A 246 -9.64 -6.70 16.07
#